data_668cd01310bcabc5dc4f5efcfb9b7d18
#
_entry.id   668cd01310bcabc5dc4f5efcfb9b7d18
#
_cell.length_a   1.000
_cell.length_b   1.000
_cell.length_c   1.000
_cell.angle_alpha   90.00
_cell.angle_beta   90.00
_cell.angle_gamma   90.00
#
_symmetry.space_group_name_H-M   'P 1'
#
loop_
_entity.id
_entity.type
_entity.pdbx_description
1 polymer ?
#
loop_
_entity_poly.entity_id
_entity_poly.type
_entity_poly.pdbx_seq_one_letter_code
_entity_poly.pdbx_strand_id
1 'polypeptide(L)'
;AVLLYQKNQSQKDPINFKFIFPLIIMGLSLATKHILIFFPLWWAFKEKKLIKKFLTLFVPYFVFVLSFWDYLPGDSEHIIEKFIGGWWHATGPFWGMFAPKIVHMYFDLHTLFNLSIIGLGFLLVNKSLRESFYLYLMAVVIFSSMMYPQYLVIPVLAMAIYWNWKFLTITILTSLLFLIEPDEMNIHFLQELFNWDLRFTRIALYPIILILLIAFVEIAIGPKKFNLYLKKSYTFLKDKIKSSLYFKF
;
A
#
# COMPACT_ATOMS: atom_id res chain seq x y z
N ALA A 1 -13.20 -11.63 -3.21
CA ALA A 1 -13.06 -12.11 -1.82
C ALA A 1 -13.70 -11.13 -0.83
N VAL A 2 -13.17 -9.90 -0.65
CA VAL A 2 -13.63 -8.93 0.38
C VAL A 2 -15.12 -8.60 0.28
N LEU A 3 -15.63 -8.27 -0.91
CA LEU A 3 -17.05 -7.95 -1.11
C LEU A 3 -17.97 -9.15 -0.87
N LEU A 4 -17.55 -10.34 -1.30
CA LEU A 4 -18.32 -11.58 -1.05
C LEU A 4 -18.39 -11.87 0.45
N TYR A 5 -17.29 -11.67 1.15
CA TYR A 5 -17.25 -11.86 2.59
C TYR A 5 -18.19 -10.89 3.32
N GLN A 6 -18.12 -9.59 3.01
CA GLN A 6 -18.98 -8.59 3.63
C GLN A 6 -20.48 -8.83 3.39
N LYS A 7 -20.83 -9.25 2.16
CA LYS A 7 -22.21 -9.57 1.81
C LYS A 7 -22.76 -10.76 2.60
N ASN A 8 -21.90 -11.71 2.94
CA ASN A 8 -22.30 -13.01 3.49
C ASN A 8 -22.12 -13.12 5.01
N GLN A 9 -21.61 -12.09 5.71
CA GLN A 9 -21.35 -12.20 7.14
C GLN A 9 -22.16 -11.24 8.01
N SER A 10 -22.95 -11.87 8.91
CA SER A 10 -23.12 -11.37 10.27
C SER A 10 -22.01 -11.98 11.16
N GLN A 11 -21.49 -11.22 12.12
CA GLN A 11 -20.41 -11.70 13.04
C GLN A 11 -20.83 -12.95 13.85
N LYS A 12 -22.13 -13.25 13.91
CA LYS A 12 -22.72 -14.37 14.65
C LYS A 12 -22.82 -15.67 13.83
N ASP A 13 -22.64 -15.60 12.51
CA ASP A 13 -22.87 -16.76 11.64
C ASP A 13 -21.86 -17.88 11.90
N PRO A 14 -22.32 -19.16 11.80
CA PRO A 14 -21.46 -20.32 11.91
C PRO A 14 -20.44 -20.35 10.77
N ILE A 15 -19.35 -21.08 10.99
CA ILE A 15 -18.36 -21.37 9.96
C ILE A 15 -19.03 -22.29 8.94
N ASN A 16 -19.24 -21.77 7.75
CA ASN A 16 -19.88 -22.48 6.64
C ASN A 16 -19.14 -22.17 5.33
N PHE A 17 -19.61 -22.74 4.23
CA PHE A 17 -19.03 -22.52 2.91
C PHE A 17 -18.98 -21.03 2.53
N LYS A 18 -19.99 -20.25 2.91
CA LYS A 18 -20.01 -18.78 2.64
C LYS A 18 -18.90 -18.02 3.34
N PHE A 19 -18.37 -18.56 4.45
CA PHE A 19 -17.19 -18.02 5.12
C PHE A 19 -15.89 -18.47 4.46
N ILE A 20 -15.78 -19.75 4.11
CA ILE A 20 -14.53 -20.34 3.57
C ILE A 20 -14.27 -19.92 2.12
N PHE A 21 -15.29 -19.84 1.28
CA PHE A 21 -15.17 -19.54 -0.14
C PHE A 21 -14.42 -18.22 -0.44
N PRO A 22 -14.72 -17.08 0.22
CA PRO A 22 -13.92 -15.85 0.06
C PRO A 22 -12.46 -15.99 0.45
N LEU A 23 -12.13 -16.85 1.42
CA LEU A 23 -10.76 -17.12 1.84
C LEU A 23 -9.99 -17.92 0.79
N ILE A 24 -10.65 -18.88 0.14
CA ILE A 24 -10.08 -19.62 -1.00
C ILE A 24 -9.78 -18.65 -2.16
N ILE A 25 -10.74 -17.78 -2.51
CA ILE A 25 -10.52 -16.76 -3.55
C ILE A 25 -9.37 -15.83 -3.18
N MET A 26 -9.21 -15.50 -1.89
CA MET A 26 -8.07 -14.72 -1.42
C MET A 26 -6.76 -15.48 -1.65
N GLY A 27 -6.69 -16.77 -1.33
CA GLY A 27 -5.52 -17.60 -1.57
C GLY A 27 -5.13 -17.69 -3.04
N LEU A 28 -6.09 -17.87 -3.94
CA LEU A 28 -5.87 -17.82 -5.39
C LEU A 28 -5.37 -16.44 -5.84
N SER A 29 -5.89 -15.36 -5.25
CA SER A 29 -5.41 -14.01 -5.54
C SER A 29 -3.96 -13.79 -5.08
N LEU A 30 -3.54 -14.41 -3.97
CA LEU A 30 -2.13 -14.43 -3.53
C LEU A 30 -1.24 -15.17 -4.54
N ALA A 31 -1.73 -16.28 -5.08
CA ALA A 31 -0.99 -17.08 -6.06
C ALA A 31 -0.79 -16.33 -7.39
N THR A 32 -1.75 -15.49 -7.78
CA THR A 32 -1.62 -14.66 -8.99
C THR A 32 -0.76 -13.42 -8.77
N LYS A 33 -0.85 -12.79 -7.58
CA LYS A 33 -0.06 -11.59 -7.27
C LYS A 33 0.20 -11.49 -5.76
N HIS A 34 1.44 -11.73 -5.37
CA HIS A 34 1.90 -11.76 -3.98
C HIS A 34 1.76 -10.42 -3.22
N ILE A 35 1.40 -9.34 -3.91
CA ILE A 35 1.20 -8.02 -3.30
C ILE A 35 0.18 -8.05 -2.14
N LEU A 36 -0.72 -9.03 -2.13
CA LEU A 36 -1.73 -9.20 -1.08
C LEU A 36 -1.25 -10.07 0.10
N ILE A 37 0.02 -10.46 0.14
CA ILE A 37 0.53 -11.46 1.09
C ILE A 37 0.24 -11.15 2.56
N PHE A 38 0.26 -9.89 2.97
CA PHE A 38 -0.05 -9.50 4.35
C PHE A 38 -1.54 -9.20 4.59
N PHE A 39 -2.38 -9.19 3.55
CA PHE A 39 -3.79 -8.83 3.74
C PHE A 39 -4.60 -9.87 4.54
N PRO A 40 -4.36 -11.19 4.44
CA PRO A 40 -5.01 -12.15 5.34
C PRO A 40 -4.74 -11.84 6.83
N LEU A 41 -3.55 -11.32 7.17
CA LEU A 41 -3.22 -10.89 8.54
C LEU A 41 -4.07 -9.68 8.97
N TRP A 42 -4.21 -8.67 8.12
CA TRP A 42 -5.09 -7.51 8.37
C TRP A 42 -6.54 -7.94 8.58
N TRP A 43 -6.97 -8.90 7.80
CA TRP A 43 -8.31 -9.47 7.91
C TRP A 43 -8.48 -10.24 9.21
N ALA A 44 -7.52 -11.10 9.57
CA ALA A 44 -7.55 -11.89 10.79
C ALA A 44 -7.59 -11.01 12.06
N PHE A 45 -6.89 -9.86 12.07
CA PHE A 45 -6.95 -8.93 13.21
C PHE A 45 -8.37 -8.45 13.51
N LYS A 46 -9.26 -8.42 12.52
CA LYS A 46 -10.65 -7.96 12.66
C LYS A 46 -11.60 -9.04 13.17
N GLU A 47 -11.20 -10.30 13.07
CA GLU A 47 -12.04 -11.40 13.54
C GLU A 47 -12.01 -11.48 15.07
N LYS A 48 -13.21 -11.63 15.69
CA LYS A 48 -13.32 -11.73 17.14
C LYS A 48 -13.10 -13.15 17.65
N LYS A 49 -13.57 -14.15 16.88
CA LYS A 49 -13.46 -15.57 17.26
C LYS A 49 -12.10 -16.12 16.85
N LEU A 50 -11.40 -16.77 17.79
CA LEU A 50 -10.05 -17.32 17.56
C LEU A 50 -10.02 -18.30 16.36
N ILE A 51 -11.02 -19.17 16.27
CA ILE A 51 -11.11 -20.12 15.16
C ILE A 51 -11.28 -19.41 13.79
N LYS A 52 -12.03 -18.30 13.74
CA LYS A 52 -12.16 -17.51 12.51
C LYS A 52 -10.86 -16.80 12.17
N LYS A 53 -10.12 -16.27 13.17
CA LYS A 53 -8.76 -15.71 12.96
C LYS A 53 -7.83 -16.74 12.34
N PHE A 54 -7.80 -17.93 12.93
CA PHE A 54 -6.98 -19.02 12.43
C PHE A 54 -7.34 -19.39 10.99
N LEU A 55 -8.62 -19.59 10.68
CA LEU A 55 -9.04 -19.93 9.33
C LEU A 55 -8.76 -18.81 8.32
N THR A 56 -8.91 -17.54 8.73
CA THR A 56 -8.63 -16.39 7.87
C THR A 56 -7.14 -16.28 7.52
N LEU A 57 -6.26 -16.73 8.41
CA LEU A 57 -4.83 -16.84 8.11
C LEU A 57 -4.53 -18.12 7.33
N PHE A 58 -4.94 -19.27 7.87
CA PHE A 58 -4.54 -20.57 7.35
C PHE A 58 -5.04 -20.84 5.93
N VAL A 59 -6.34 -20.61 5.66
CA VAL A 59 -6.93 -21.00 4.37
C VAL A 59 -6.30 -20.27 3.19
N PRO A 60 -6.10 -18.94 3.20
CA PRO A 60 -5.47 -18.26 2.06
C PRO A 60 -4.02 -18.71 1.84
N TYR A 61 -3.22 -18.85 2.91
CA TYR A 61 -1.84 -19.29 2.75
C TYR A 61 -1.73 -20.76 2.35
N PHE A 62 -2.62 -21.61 2.84
CA PHE A 62 -2.68 -23.00 2.44
C PHE A 62 -3.00 -23.14 0.95
N VAL A 63 -4.01 -22.42 0.45
CA VAL A 63 -4.34 -22.38 -0.98
C VAL A 63 -3.18 -21.82 -1.81
N PHE A 64 -2.53 -20.76 -1.31
CA PHE A 64 -1.34 -20.20 -1.95
C PHE A 64 -0.22 -21.25 -2.08
N VAL A 65 0.14 -21.93 -1.00
CA VAL A 65 1.17 -22.97 -1.02
C VAL A 65 0.79 -24.13 -1.94
N LEU A 66 -0.47 -24.59 -1.91
CA LEU A 66 -0.95 -25.62 -2.80
C LEU A 66 -0.84 -25.23 -4.29
N SER A 67 -1.00 -23.95 -4.61
CA SER A 67 -0.87 -23.46 -5.99
C SER A 67 0.56 -23.57 -6.54
N PHE A 68 1.55 -23.73 -5.66
CA PHE A 68 2.96 -23.90 -6.02
C PHE A 68 3.48 -25.32 -5.74
N TRP A 69 2.60 -26.25 -5.35
CA TRP A 69 3.00 -27.58 -4.92
C TRP A 69 3.90 -28.32 -5.93
N ASP A 70 3.58 -28.24 -7.21
CA ASP A 70 4.32 -28.91 -8.28
C ASP A 70 5.73 -28.31 -8.51
N TYR A 71 5.95 -27.09 -8.05
CA TYR A 71 7.24 -26.38 -8.19
C TYR A 71 8.12 -26.48 -6.94
N LEU A 72 7.56 -26.84 -5.78
CA LEU A 72 8.29 -26.89 -4.51
C LEU A 72 9.47 -27.88 -4.48
N PRO A 73 9.40 -29.07 -5.11
CA PRO A 73 10.51 -30.02 -5.04
C PRO A 73 11.78 -29.62 -5.79
N GLY A 74 11.67 -28.74 -6.81
CA GLY A 74 12.80 -28.38 -7.67
C GLY A 74 13.35 -26.96 -7.45
N ASP A 75 12.46 -26.00 -7.17
CA ASP A 75 12.76 -24.56 -7.20
C ASP A 75 12.51 -23.85 -5.85
N SER A 76 12.43 -24.60 -4.74
CA SER A 76 12.06 -24.04 -3.44
C SER A 76 12.98 -22.91 -3.00
N GLU A 77 14.30 -23.02 -3.20
CA GLU A 77 15.25 -21.96 -2.86
C GLU A 77 15.00 -20.70 -3.71
N HIS A 78 14.78 -20.85 -5.00
CA HIS A 78 14.51 -19.75 -5.93
C HIS A 78 13.18 -19.04 -5.63
N ILE A 79 12.15 -19.82 -5.26
CA ILE A 79 10.84 -19.31 -4.87
C ILE A 79 10.97 -18.51 -3.56
N ILE A 80 11.63 -19.08 -2.55
CA ILE A 80 11.84 -18.42 -1.26
C ILE A 80 12.71 -17.16 -1.42
N GLU A 81 13.78 -17.25 -2.19
CA GLU A 81 14.65 -16.10 -2.48
C GLU A 81 13.90 -14.97 -3.16
N LYS A 82 13.08 -15.25 -4.18
CA LYS A 82 12.27 -14.26 -4.86
C LYS A 82 11.14 -13.69 -4.00
N PHE A 83 10.52 -14.49 -3.15
CA PHE A 83 9.45 -14.01 -2.26
C PHE A 83 9.97 -13.28 -1.03
N ILE A 84 11.09 -13.69 -0.49
CA ILE A 84 11.63 -13.16 0.76
C ILE A 84 12.85 -12.26 0.51
N GLY A 85 13.67 -12.56 -0.50
CA GLY A 85 15.01 -12.00 -0.68
C GLY A 85 15.28 -11.16 -1.92
N GLY A 86 14.45 -11.21 -2.95
CA GLY A 86 14.82 -10.73 -4.29
C GLY A 86 14.85 -9.22 -4.55
N TRP A 87 14.69 -8.36 -3.55
CA TRP A 87 14.46 -6.92 -3.77
C TRP A 87 15.49 -6.01 -3.10
N TRP A 88 16.74 -6.41 -3.04
CA TRP A 88 17.77 -5.95 -2.10
C TRP A 88 18.37 -4.56 -2.30
N HIS A 89 18.23 -3.90 -3.45
CA HIS A 89 19.12 -2.75 -3.75
C HIS A 89 18.45 -1.43 -4.13
N ALA A 90 17.13 -1.32 -4.09
CA ALA A 90 16.45 -0.07 -4.45
C ALA A 90 15.77 0.56 -3.23
N THR A 91 16.04 1.85 -3.01
CA THR A 91 15.37 2.64 -1.99
C THR A 91 14.06 3.16 -2.53
N GLY A 92 12.92 2.64 -2.05
CA GLY A 92 11.62 3.17 -2.41
C GLY A 92 11.48 4.66 -2.05
N PRO A 93 10.66 5.43 -2.78
CA PRO A 93 10.57 6.88 -2.63
C PRO A 93 10.23 7.34 -1.21
N PHE A 94 9.34 6.65 -0.52
CA PHE A 94 8.99 6.97 0.87
C PHE A 94 10.19 6.91 1.80
N TRP A 95 10.94 5.82 1.75
CA TRP A 95 12.12 5.63 2.60
C TRP A 95 13.22 6.60 2.27
N GLY A 96 13.39 6.93 0.99
CA GLY A 96 14.34 7.96 0.54
C GLY A 96 14.01 9.34 1.08
N MET A 97 12.73 9.68 1.25
CA MET A 97 12.30 10.98 1.79
C MET A 97 12.36 11.06 3.32
N PHE A 98 11.96 9.99 4.01
CA PHE A 98 11.63 10.08 5.44
C PHE A 98 12.55 9.27 6.35
N ALA A 99 13.31 8.30 5.83
CA ALA A 99 14.23 7.52 6.64
C ALA A 99 15.62 8.17 6.66
N PRO A 100 16.11 8.64 7.81
CA PRO A 100 17.49 9.11 7.94
C PRO A 100 18.48 8.02 7.52
N LYS A 101 19.63 8.41 6.95
CA LYS A 101 20.69 7.46 6.56
C LYS A 101 21.06 6.47 7.68
N ILE A 102 20.98 6.91 8.93
CA ILE A 102 21.21 6.09 10.12
C ILE A 102 20.26 4.89 10.18
N VAL A 103 18.97 5.08 9.82
CA VAL A 103 17.99 3.97 9.82
C VAL A 103 18.36 2.94 8.77
N HIS A 104 18.84 3.36 7.60
CA HIS A 104 19.32 2.46 6.55
C HIS A 104 20.55 1.63 6.95
N MET A 105 21.37 2.14 7.88
CA MET A 105 22.55 1.41 8.38
C MET A 105 22.20 0.29 9.36
N TYR A 106 21.08 0.42 10.10
CA TYR A 106 20.70 -0.52 11.17
C TYR A 106 19.52 -1.41 10.83
N PHE A 107 18.70 -1.02 9.87
CA PHE A 107 17.50 -1.77 9.51
C PHE A 107 17.47 -2.03 8.00
N ASP A 108 17.27 -3.28 7.65
CA ASP A 108 16.93 -3.67 6.30
C ASP A 108 15.56 -3.06 5.90
N LEU A 109 15.49 -2.47 4.71
CA LEU A 109 14.27 -1.82 4.21
C LEU A 109 13.08 -2.79 4.09
N HIS A 110 13.35 -4.08 3.86
CA HIS A 110 12.32 -5.11 3.88
C HIS A 110 11.72 -5.29 5.26
N THR A 111 12.58 -5.34 6.26
CA THR A 111 12.13 -5.43 7.66
C THR A 111 11.28 -4.22 8.01
N LEU A 112 11.69 -3.01 7.63
CA LEU A 112 10.91 -1.79 7.84
C LEU A 112 9.58 -1.81 7.09
N PHE A 113 9.56 -2.26 5.84
CA PHE A 113 8.35 -2.45 5.08
C PHE A 113 7.40 -3.43 5.76
N ASN A 114 7.88 -4.62 6.11
CA ASN A 114 7.09 -5.66 6.75
C ASN A 114 6.51 -5.19 8.09
N LEU A 115 7.33 -4.58 8.93
CA LEU A 115 6.89 -4.03 10.22
C LEU A 115 5.86 -2.91 10.04
N SER A 116 6.05 -2.04 9.05
CA SER A 116 5.09 -0.97 8.73
C SER A 116 3.74 -1.53 8.29
N ILE A 117 3.74 -2.51 7.38
CA ILE A 117 2.50 -3.13 6.90
C ILE A 117 1.79 -3.87 8.04
N ILE A 118 2.49 -4.67 8.84
CA ILE A 118 1.89 -5.39 9.96
C ILE A 118 1.36 -4.41 11.03
N GLY A 119 2.17 -3.42 11.41
CA GLY A 119 1.80 -2.39 12.38
C GLY A 119 0.57 -1.58 11.96
N LEU A 120 0.49 -1.19 10.69
CA LEU A 120 -0.70 -0.51 10.15
C LEU A 120 -1.94 -1.40 10.20
N GLY A 121 -1.82 -2.69 9.91
CA GLY A 121 -2.93 -3.64 10.03
C GLY A 121 -3.51 -3.67 11.43
N PHE A 122 -2.64 -3.65 12.44
CA PHE A 122 -3.05 -3.58 13.84
C PHE A 122 -3.69 -2.22 14.20
N LEU A 123 -3.09 -1.11 13.79
CA LEU A 123 -3.60 0.23 14.06
C LEU A 123 -4.96 0.49 13.39
N LEU A 124 -5.21 -0.11 12.23
CA LEU A 124 -6.41 0.08 11.44
C LEU A 124 -7.47 -1.02 11.68
N VAL A 125 -7.35 -1.80 12.76
CA VAL A 125 -8.27 -2.89 13.10
C VAL A 125 -9.74 -2.45 13.16
N ASN A 126 -10.00 -1.23 13.62
CA ASN A 126 -11.36 -0.67 13.75
C ASN A 126 -12.00 -0.21 12.44
N LYS A 127 -11.25 -0.20 11.33
CA LYS A 127 -11.80 0.13 10.01
C LYS A 127 -12.62 -1.03 9.45
N SER A 128 -13.60 -0.73 8.61
CA SER A 128 -14.31 -1.79 7.88
C SER A 128 -13.33 -2.62 7.03
N LEU A 129 -13.66 -3.87 6.74
CA LEU A 129 -12.79 -4.72 5.93
C LEU A 129 -12.52 -4.12 4.54
N ARG A 130 -13.55 -3.46 3.97
CA ARG A 130 -13.43 -2.77 2.68
C ARG A 130 -12.44 -1.60 2.75
N GLU A 131 -12.58 -0.71 3.73
CA GLU A 131 -11.63 0.40 3.94
C GLU A 131 -10.22 -0.11 4.18
N SER A 132 -10.08 -1.17 4.98
CA SER A 132 -8.78 -1.78 5.25
C SER A 132 -8.13 -2.38 4.01
N PHE A 133 -8.92 -2.94 3.10
CA PHE A 133 -8.40 -3.43 1.84
C PHE A 133 -7.82 -2.29 0.98
N TYR A 134 -8.52 -1.16 0.88
CA TYR A 134 -8.01 -0.02 0.14
C TYR A 134 -6.80 0.63 0.80
N LEU A 135 -6.84 0.79 2.14
CA LEU A 135 -5.70 1.29 2.90
C LEU A 135 -4.49 0.36 2.76
N TYR A 136 -4.71 -0.96 2.75
CA TYR A 136 -3.66 -1.93 2.52
C TYR A 136 -3.01 -1.74 1.14
N LEU A 137 -3.79 -1.64 0.07
CA LEU A 137 -3.28 -1.43 -1.29
C LEU A 137 -2.45 -0.14 -1.40
N MET A 138 -2.91 0.94 -0.75
CA MET A 138 -2.15 2.19 -0.68
C MET A 138 -0.88 2.04 0.14
N ALA A 139 -0.95 1.40 1.31
CA ALA A 139 0.17 1.19 2.20
C ALA A 139 1.29 0.38 1.55
N VAL A 140 0.94 -0.71 0.85
CA VAL A 140 1.94 -1.55 0.16
C VAL A 140 2.72 -0.72 -0.86
N VAL A 141 2.07 0.17 -1.60
CA VAL A 141 2.76 1.03 -2.58
C VAL A 141 3.57 2.13 -1.89
N ILE A 142 2.99 2.81 -0.87
CA ILE A 142 3.69 3.88 -0.15
C ILE A 142 4.97 3.36 0.50
N PHE A 143 4.88 2.26 1.24
CA PHE A 143 5.99 1.73 2.05
C PHE A 143 6.87 0.72 1.32
N SER A 144 6.59 0.42 0.04
CA SER A 144 7.43 -0.49 -0.73
C SER A 144 8.89 -0.08 -0.67
N SER A 145 9.76 -1.04 -0.43
CA SER A 145 11.21 -0.86 -0.47
C SER A 145 11.71 -0.63 -1.90
N MET A 146 10.98 -1.14 -2.88
CA MET A 146 11.24 -0.95 -4.31
C MET A 146 9.95 -0.59 -5.02
N MET A 147 10.01 0.40 -5.90
CA MET A 147 8.83 0.88 -6.60
C MET A 147 9.09 0.96 -8.10
N TYR A 148 8.33 0.21 -8.83
CA TYR A 148 8.20 0.36 -10.28
C TYR A 148 6.96 1.22 -10.60
N PRO A 149 6.98 2.03 -11.66
CA PRO A 149 5.86 2.88 -12.06
C PRO A 149 4.54 2.11 -12.19
N GLN A 150 4.58 0.88 -12.72
CA GLN A 150 3.41 0.01 -12.87
C GLN A 150 2.67 -0.30 -11.56
N TYR A 151 3.34 -0.24 -10.40
CA TYR A 151 2.66 -0.44 -9.12
C TYR A 151 1.78 0.73 -8.71
N LEU A 152 1.96 1.91 -9.30
CA LEU A 152 1.11 3.08 -9.06
C LEU A 152 -0.33 2.89 -9.54
N VAL A 153 -0.59 1.94 -10.44
CA VAL A 153 -1.97 1.59 -10.87
C VAL A 153 -2.78 0.98 -9.72
N ILE A 154 -2.11 0.30 -8.78
CA ILE A 154 -2.79 -0.41 -7.68
C ILE A 154 -3.57 0.55 -6.77
N PRO A 155 -2.97 1.61 -6.21
CA PRO A 155 -3.72 2.57 -5.40
C PRO A 155 -4.71 3.41 -6.18
N VAL A 156 -4.55 3.60 -7.50
CA VAL A 156 -5.54 4.29 -8.33
C VAL A 156 -6.90 3.61 -8.25
N LEU A 157 -6.95 2.26 -8.26
CA LEU A 157 -8.18 1.51 -8.06
C LEU A 157 -8.82 1.77 -6.69
N ALA A 158 -8.00 1.88 -5.64
CA ALA A 158 -8.48 2.20 -4.31
C ALA A 158 -9.02 3.64 -4.23
N MET A 159 -8.33 4.58 -4.87
CA MET A 159 -8.68 5.98 -4.87
C MET A 159 -9.89 6.31 -5.76
N ALA A 160 -10.19 5.51 -6.77
CA ALA A 160 -11.37 5.67 -7.61
C ALA A 160 -12.69 5.64 -6.80
N ILE A 161 -12.69 4.97 -5.66
CA ILE A 161 -13.86 4.89 -4.77
C ILE A 161 -14.02 6.16 -3.92
N TYR A 162 -12.91 6.85 -3.66
CA TYR A 162 -12.85 8.10 -2.92
C TYR A 162 -12.57 9.25 -3.88
N TRP A 163 -13.48 9.44 -4.88
CA TRP A 163 -13.33 10.46 -5.91
C TRP A 163 -13.09 11.86 -5.31
N ASN A 164 -11.90 12.40 -5.55
CA ASN A 164 -11.49 13.73 -5.13
C ASN A 164 -10.32 14.24 -5.98
N TRP A 165 -9.87 15.48 -5.74
CA TRP A 165 -8.77 16.09 -6.47
C TRP A 165 -7.46 15.28 -6.39
N LYS A 166 -7.20 14.60 -5.25
CA LYS A 166 -5.99 13.77 -5.05
C LYS A 166 -6.01 12.59 -6.01
N PHE A 167 -7.15 11.92 -6.15
CA PHE A 167 -7.34 10.85 -7.13
C PHE A 167 -7.05 11.34 -8.55
N LEU A 168 -7.63 12.48 -8.95
CA LEU A 168 -7.40 13.05 -10.27
C LEU A 168 -5.92 13.36 -10.49
N THR A 169 -5.28 14.03 -9.53
CA THR A 169 -3.86 14.38 -9.61
C THR A 169 -2.95 13.15 -9.71
N ILE A 170 -3.17 12.13 -8.87
CA ILE A 170 -2.39 10.89 -8.93
C ILE A 170 -2.59 10.19 -10.28
N THR A 171 -3.83 10.12 -10.76
CA THR A 171 -4.12 9.47 -12.05
C THR A 171 -3.40 10.18 -13.19
N ILE A 172 -3.46 11.51 -13.25
CA ILE A 172 -2.76 12.30 -14.27
C ILE A 172 -1.24 12.09 -14.18
N LEU A 173 -0.66 12.26 -13.00
CA LEU A 173 0.80 12.12 -12.81
C LEU A 173 1.28 10.69 -13.13
N THR A 174 0.53 9.67 -12.70
CA THR A 174 0.85 8.28 -13.00
C THR A 174 0.75 8.01 -14.50
N SER A 175 -0.30 8.49 -15.17
CA SER A 175 -0.46 8.30 -16.61
C SER A 175 0.66 8.97 -17.40
N LEU A 176 1.05 10.20 -17.03
CA LEU A 176 2.18 10.88 -17.65
C LEU A 176 3.49 10.12 -17.45
N LEU A 177 3.72 9.60 -16.23
CA LEU A 177 4.90 8.81 -15.94
C LEU A 177 4.96 7.54 -16.82
N PHE A 178 3.85 6.83 -16.97
CA PHE A 178 3.76 5.65 -17.85
C PHE A 178 4.03 5.95 -19.32
N LEU A 179 3.58 7.12 -19.81
CA LEU A 179 3.80 7.49 -21.20
C LEU A 179 5.28 7.80 -21.50
N ILE A 180 6.02 8.29 -20.49
CA ILE A 180 7.39 8.80 -20.67
C ILE A 180 8.42 7.72 -20.29
N GLU A 181 8.09 6.82 -19.37
CA GLU A 181 9.04 5.84 -18.83
C GLU A 181 9.54 4.88 -19.91
N PRO A 182 10.89 4.72 -20.08
CA PRO A 182 11.47 3.87 -21.11
C PRO A 182 11.09 2.39 -21.00
N ASP A 183 10.89 1.89 -19.78
CA ASP A 183 10.55 0.49 -19.50
C ASP A 183 9.04 0.21 -19.63
N GLU A 184 8.22 1.25 -19.92
CA GLU A 184 6.77 1.15 -20.07
C GLU A 184 6.33 1.46 -21.51
N MET A 185 5.50 2.48 -21.74
CA MET A 185 5.01 2.81 -23.09
C MET A 185 6.07 3.46 -23.98
N ASN A 186 7.05 4.11 -23.39
CA ASN A 186 8.24 4.64 -24.05
C ASN A 186 7.94 5.52 -25.28
N ILE A 187 7.17 6.60 -25.10
CA ILE A 187 6.90 7.54 -26.18
C ILE A 187 8.10 8.47 -26.35
N HIS A 188 9.00 8.16 -27.26
CA HIS A 188 10.24 8.89 -27.52
C HIS A 188 10.07 10.40 -27.67
N PHE A 189 9.04 10.84 -28.38
CA PHE A 189 8.75 12.28 -28.54
C PHE A 189 8.58 12.99 -27.18
N LEU A 190 7.89 12.36 -26.22
CA LEU A 190 7.71 12.94 -24.89
C LEU A 190 9.00 12.92 -24.08
N GLN A 191 9.81 11.87 -24.23
CA GLN A 191 11.13 11.80 -23.56
C GLN A 191 12.05 12.92 -24.05
N GLU A 192 12.13 13.14 -25.34
CA GLU A 192 12.92 14.21 -25.93
C GLU A 192 12.39 15.59 -25.51
N LEU A 193 11.05 15.79 -25.58
CA LEU A 193 10.42 17.06 -25.19
C LEU A 193 10.73 17.46 -23.74
N PHE A 194 10.74 16.50 -22.83
CA PHE A 194 11.02 16.74 -21.40
C PHE A 194 12.49 16.52 -21.02
N ASN A 195 13.34 16.15 -21.98
CA ASN A 195 14.72 15.73 -21.73
C ASN A 195 14.79 14.69 -20.58
N TRP A 196 13.92 13.65 -20.71
CA TRP A 196 13.63 12.71 -19.63
C TRP A 196 14.77 11.71 -19.45
N ASP A 197 15.29 11.60 -18.21
CA ASP A 197 16.28 10.63 -17.77
C ASP A 197 15.68 9.80 -16.60
N LEU A 198 16.17 8.60 -16.39
CA LEU A 198 15.81 7.73 -15.26
C LEU A 198 15.90 8.42 -13.88
N ARG A 199 16.72 9.44 -13.75
CA ARG A 199 16.78 10.29 -12.55
C ARG A 199 15.49 11.07 -12.32
N PHE A 200 14.88 11.55 -13.40
CA PHE A 200 13.61 12.30 -13.34
C PHE A 200 12.46 11.41 -12.92
N THR A 201 12.45 10.13 -13.33
CA THR A 201 11.46 9.15 -12.87
C THR A 201 11.44 9.05 -11.35
N ARG A 202 12.60 8.92 -10.72
CA ARG A 202 12.71 8.87 -9.25
C ARG A 202 12.21 10.15 -8.59
N ILE A 203 12.53 11.32 -9.15
CA ILE A 203 12.08 12.62 -8.63
C ILE A 203 10.56 12.75 -8.79
N ALA A 204 9.99 12.31 -9.92
CA ALA A 204 8.57 12.37 -10.18
C ALA A 204 7.74 11.46 -9.25
N LEU A 205 8.33 10.38 -8.75
CA LEU A 205 7.67 9.50 -7.79
C LEU A 205 7.43 10.18 -6.43
N TYR A 206 8.28 11.10 -6.00
CA TYR A 206 8.15 11.76 -4.69
C TYR A 206 6.81 12.51 -4.50
N PRO A 207 6.40 13.42 -5.39
CA PRO A 207 5.11 14.09 -5.24
C PRO A 207 3.93 13.11 -5.31
N ILE A 208 4.01 12.07 -6.14
CA ILE A 208 2.96 11.05 -6.23
C ILE A 208 2.81 10.33 -4.89
N ILE A 209 3.91 9.86 -4.30
CA ILE A 209 3.89 9.18 -2.99
C ILE A 209 3.42 10.12 -1.89
N LEU A 210 3.81 11.39 -1.91
CA LEU A 210 3.36 12.37 -0.92
C LEU A 210 1.83 12.58 -0.99
N ILE A 211 1.27 12.74 -2.20
CA ILE A 211 -0.18 12.89 -2.37
C ILE A 211 -0.91 11.61 -1.96
N LEU A 212 -0.33 10.44 -2.29
CA LEU A 212 -0.86 9.14 -1.89
C LEU A 212 -0.86 8.97 -0.37
N LEU A 213 0.21 9.41 0.31
CA LEU A 213 0.30 9.40 1.77
C LEU A 213 -0.74 10.32 2.41
N ILE A 214 -0.94 11.52 1.88
CA ILE A 214 -1.98 12.45 2.34
C ILE A 214 -3.37 11.80 2.19
N ALA A 215 -3.66 11.17 1.06
CA ALA A 215 -4.93 10.49 0.83
C ALA A 215 -5.09 9.28 1.76
N PHE A 216 -4.03 8.52 2.00
CA PHE A 216 -4.02 7.41 2.95
C PHE A 216 -4.39 7.89 4.36
N VAL A 217 -3.73 8.94 4.86
CA VAL A 217 -3.99 9.51 6.19
C VAL A 217 -5.42 10.02 6.28
N GLU A 218 -5.93 10.73 5.25
CA GLU A 218 -7.31 11.22 5.23
C GLU A 218 -8.33 10.08 5.37
N ILE A 219 -8.14 8.97 4.63
CA ILE A 219 -9.03 7.79 4.71
C ILE A 219 -8.87 7.10 6.07
N ALA A 220 -7.63 6.98 6.57
CA ALA A 220 -7.34 6.32 7.83
C ALA A 220 -7.97 7.01 9.04
N ILE A 221 -7.88 8.34 9.14
CA ILE A 221 -8.46 9.10 10.27
C ILE A 221 -9.89 9.57 10.02
N GLY A 222 -10.33 9.58 8.78
CA GLY A 222 -11.62 10.07 8.29
C GLY A 222 -11.59 11.55 7.91
N PRO A 223 -12.32 11.94 6.82
CA PRO A 223 -12.20 13.27 6.21
C PRO A 223 -12.59 14.41 7.15
N LYS A 224 -13.58 14.23 8.03
CA LYS A 224 -13.98 15.25 9.00
C LYS A 224 -12.86 15.58 9.99
N LYS A 225 -12.21 14.55 10.57
CA LYS A 225 -11.09 14.72 11.49
C LYS A 225 -9.87 15.29 10.78
N PHE A 226 -9.57 14.80 9.58
CA PHE A 226 -8.47 15.30 8.75
C PHE A 226 -8.60 16.80 8.49
N ASN A 227 -9.75 17.28 8.04
CA ASN A 227 -10.01 18.70 7.81
C ASN A 227 -9.89 19.54 9.08
N LEU A 228 -10.30 19.00 10.23
CA LEU A 228 -10.13 19.68 11.52
C LEU A 228 -8.64 19.84 11.88
N TYR A 229 -7.83 18.79 11.68
CA TYR A 229 -6.39 18.86 11.93
C TYR A 229 -5.71 19.84 10.97
N LEU A 230 -6.04 19.82 9.69
CA LEU A 230 -5.51 20.79 8.72
C LEU A 230 -5.82 22.23 9.13
N LYS A 231 -7.07 22.51 9.52
CA LYS A 231 -7.47 23.83 9.98
C LYS A 231 -6.68 24.29 11.22
N LYS A 232 -6.51 23.40 12.21
CA LYS A 232 -5.69 23.70 13.40
C LYS A 232 -4.24 23.97 13.05
N SER A 233 -3.63 23.14 12.20
CA SER A 233 -2.24 23.31 11.76
C SER A 233 -2.06 24.61 10.98
N TYR A 234 -2.99 24.94 10.09
CA TYR A 234 -2.97 26.21 9.35
C TYR A 234 -3.04 27.42 10.28
N THR A 235 -3.95 27.42 11.26
CA THR A 235 -4.08 28.50 12.24
C THR A 235 -2.78 28.66 13.05
N PHE A 236 -2.25 27.57 13.55
CA PHE A 236 -0.97 27.56 14.29
C PHE A 236 0.20 28.15 13.47
N LEU A 237 0.34 27.72 12.22
CA LEU A 237 1.39 28.24 11.33
C LEU A 237 1.19 29.74 11.04
N LYS A 238 -0.03 30.17 10.78
CA LYS A 238 -0.37 31.57 10.55
C LYS A 238 0.00 32.45 11.75
N ASP A 239 -0.31 31.99 12.96
CA ASP A 239 0.00 32.72 14.19
C ASP A 239 1.51 32.77 14.45
N LYS A 240 2.22 31.68 14.19
CA LYS A 240 3.68 31.62 14.31
C LYS A 240 4.38 32.52 13.29
N ILE A 241 3.90 32.60 12.05
CA ILE A 241 4.44 33.50 11.02
C ILE A 241 4.19 34.95 11.44
N LYS A 242 2.99 35.28 11.92
CA LYS A 242 2.70 36.64 12.43
C LYS A 242 3.61 37.03 13.58
N SER A 243 3.78 36.16 14.58
CA SER A 243 4.68 36.44 15.71
C SER A 243 6.13 36.63 15.27
N SER A 244 6.62 35.83 14.32
CA SER A 244 7.98 35.96 13.77
C SER A 244 8.20 37.28 12.99
N LEU A 245 7.15 37.80 12.35
CA LEU A 245 7.23 39.10 11.65
C LEU A 245 7.23 40.28 12.61
N TYR A 246 6.56 40.19 13.76
CA TYR A 246 6.58 41.23 14.79
C TYR A 246 7.90 41.34 15.55
N PHE A 247 8.74 40.29 15.56
CA PHE A 247 10.07 40.32 16.18
C PHE A 247 11.19 40.87 15.27
N LYS A 248 10.89 41.25 14.04
CA LYS A 248 11.88 41.81 13.08
C LYS A 248 11.76 43.32 12.87
N PHE A 249 10.93 43.98 13.63
CA PHE A 249 10.83 45.45 13.73
C PHE A 249 10.97 45.85 15.20
#